data_44927c82e2d7326fe9683dc6edb1e455
#
_entry.id   44927c82e2d7326fe9683dc6edb1e455
#
_cell.length_a   1.000
_cell.length_b   1.000
_cell.length_c   1.000
_cell.angle_alpha   90.00
_cell.angle_beta   90.00
_cell.angle_gamma   90.00
#
_symmetry.space_group_name_H-M   'P 1'
#
loop_
_entity.id
_entity.type
_entity.pdbx_description
1 polymer ?
#
loop_
_entity_poly.entity_id
_entity_poly.type
_entity_poly.pdbx_seq_one_letter_code
_entity_poly.pdbx_strand_id
1 'polypeptide(L)'
;MFKRVVTMILVLAMVAGFALTLGACTEEEKVEDTRYPIPQLHITGRISGMKDKADVREVVVEYDDGVKKFTSYATLKVQGAHSLSYDKKNYTIHFYEDETYSKRQKIDMGWGPENQYVLKANWVDKTKSRNVVTARIAAKIYAKYGILEDTPNHGTIDGFPVEIYNNGKFLGLYTFNIPKDAWLFNMDNQNTNHLAVCGCKWEPTARFLDMPDFTTWEPEVGEPTQANLKKLNRLFKFVLKSSDEEFVRDFTQYMSKDAILNYVILVETALLWDNNGKNMFLITYDGEFWYPCFYDMDESWGSRYNGKVTMDYTPIPMTDENLLFRRVRTLFSEELAQRYFELRKDILTKESIMQEFYDFGATIPKESFEKETARWGKLIPGFEYDQIEEYLDVRLPLLDAYMQDLLEGSKN
;
A
#
# COMPACT_ATOMS: atom_id res chain seq x y z
N MET A 1 -14.91 -53.19 62.72
CA MET A 1 -14.19 -51.94 62.97
C MET A 1 -12.89 -51.89 62.13
N PHE A 2 -12.18 -53.00 61.91
CA PHE A 2 -10.92 -53.02 61.16
C PHE A 2 -11.00 -52.72 59.63
N LYS A 3 -12.09 -53.10 58.97
CA LYS A 3 -12.27 -52.83 57.53
C LYS A 3 -12.48 -51.35 57.15
N ARG A 4 -13.04 -50.53 58.06
CA ARG A 4 -13.21 -49.08 57.80
C ARG A 4 -11.95 -48.25 58.00
N VAL A 5 -11.02 -48.69 58.85
CA VAL A 5 -9.75 -47.99 59.10
C VAL A 5 -8.78 -48.24 57.94
N VAL A 6 -8.75 -49.44 57.35
CA VAL A 6 -7.89 -49.75 56.19
C VAL A 6 -8.33 -48.99 54.93
N THR A 7 -9.66 -48.81 54.72
CA THR A 7 -10.18 -48.07 53.57
C THR A 7 -9.88 -46.55 53.71
N MET A 8 -9.89 -46.00 54.90
CA MET A 8 -9.57 -44.57 55.14
C MET A 8 -8.09 -44.27 54.99
N ILE A 9 -7.20 -45.22 55.35
CA ILE A 9 -5.74 -45.07 55.16
C ILE A 9 -5.38 -45.20 53.67
N LEU A 10 -6.04 -46.06 52.90
CA LEU A 10 -5.82 -46.18 51.47
C LEU A 10 -6.32 -44.94 50.67
N VAL A 11 -7.42 -44.34 51.10
CA VAL A 11 -7.90 -43.08 50.49
C VAL A 11 -7.00 -41.88 50.83
N LEU A 12 -6.49 -41.82 52.04
CA LEU A 12 -5.53 -40.76 52.42
C LEU A 12 -4.17 -40.94 51.72
N ALA A 13 -3.73 -42.16 51.45
CA ALA A 13 -2.51 -42.43 50.70
C ALA A 13 -2.66 -42.10 49.20
N MET A 14 -3.85 -42.31 48.58
CA MET A 14 -4.11 -41.89 47.22
C MET A 14 -4.25 -40.34 47.05
N VAL A 15 -4.83 -39.66 48.04
CA VAL A 15 -4.93 -38.18 48.01
C VAL A 15 -3.55 -37.54 48.25
N ALA A 16 -2.71 -38.11 49.08
CA ALA A 16 -1.34 -37.63 49.29
C ALA A 16 -0.42 -37.94 48.08
N GLY A 17 -0.62 -39.04 47.37
CA GLY A 17 0.05 -39.38 46.10
C GLY A 17 -0.34 -38.47 44.94
N PHE A 18 -1.60 -38.00 44.90
CA PHE A 18 -2.08 -37.07 43.90
C PHE A 18 -1.66 -35.62 44.19
N ALA A 19 -1.44 -35.27 45.44
CA ALA A 19 -0.96 -33.93 45.83
C ALA A 19 0.56 -33.73 45.61
N LEU A 20 1.31 -34.82 45.50
CA LEU A 20 2.78 -34.80 45.24
C LEU A 20 3.11 -34.83 43.74
N THR A 21 2.11 -35.15 42.85
CA THR A 21 2.30 -35.09 41.38
C THR A 21 1.81 -33.80 40.77
N LEU A 22 1.14 -32.90 41.52
CA LEU A 22 0.70 -31.58 41.07
C LEU A 22 1.71 -30.47 41.41
N GLY A 23 2.85 -30.77 41.96
CA GLY A 23 3.90 -29.83 42.35
C GLY A 23 5.13 -29.80 41.45
N ALA A 24 5.13 -30.59 40.36
CA ALA A 24 6.09 -30.39 39.27
C ALA A 24 5.48 -29.35 38.30
N CYS A 25 5.50 -28.08 38.70
CA CYS A 25 5.63 -27.02 37.71
C CYS A 25 6.89 -27.36 36.93
N THR A 26 6.71 -27.99 35.74
CA THR A 26 7.69 -27.81 34.72
C THR A 26 7.74 -26.31 34.50
N GLU A 27 8.80 -25.65 34.94
CA GLU A 27 9.25 -24.43 34.34
C GLU A 27 9.29 -24.78 32.84
N GLU A 28 8.30 -24.31 32.09
CA GLU A 28 8.44 -24.20 30.64
C GLU A 28 9.73 -23.38 30.51
N GLU A 29 10.81 -24.04 30.09
CA GLU A 29 11.96 -23.31 29.55
C GLU A 29 11.35 -22.33 28.55
N LYS A 30 11.31 -21.05 28.93
CA LYS A 30 11.05 -19.98 27.98
C LYS A 30 12.16 -20.13 26.96
N VAL A 31 11.86 -20.81 25.85
CA VAL A 31 12.68 -20.72 24.66
C VAL A 31 12.73 -19.22 24.39
N GLU A 32 13.86 -18.62 24.71
CA GLU A 32 14.12 -17.22 24.39
C GLU A 32 13.91 -17.11 22.89
N ASP A 33 12.84 -16.43 22.45
CA ASP A 33 12.59 -16.20 21.05
C ASP A 33 13.71 -15.31 20.54
N THR A 34 14.74 -15.91 19.97
CA THR A 34 15.93 -15.24 19.45
C THR A 34 15.66 -14.50 18.15
N ARG A 35 14.41 -14.56 17.64
CA ARG A 35 14.02 -13.83 16.44
C ARG A 35 13.97 -12.35 16.74
N TYR A 36 14.36 -11.55 15.77
CA TYR A 36 14.15 -10.11 15.85
C TYR A 36 12.65 -9.84 15.90
N PRO A 37 12.18 -8.93 16.76
CA PRO A 37 10.77 -8.57 16.86
C PRO A 37 10.24 -7.87 15.58
N ILE A 38 11.14 -7.42 14.70
CA ILE A 38 10.89 -6.80 13.40
C ILE A 38 12.02 -7.19 12.45
N PRO A 39 11.74 -7.42 11.14
CA PRO A 39 12.76 -7.65 10.13
C PRO A 39 13.87 -6.59 10.15
N GLN A 40 15.10 -7.00 9.91
CA GLN A 40 16.26 -6.12 9.85
C GLN A 40 16.95 -6.22 8.48
N LEU A 41 17.38 -5.07 7.95
CA LEU A 41 18.20 -4.97 6.74
C LEU A 41 19.48 -4.21 7.09
N HIS A 42 20.59 -4.92 7.10
CA HIS A 42 21.92 -4.36 7.35
C HIS A 42 22.61 -4.06 6.02
N ILE A 43 22.98 -2.80 5.80
CA ILE A 43 23.63 -2.30 4.59
C ILE A 43 25.08 -1.98 4.90
N THR A 44 26.00 -2.69 4.27
CA THR A 44 27.44 -2.40 4.32
C THR A 44 27.84 -1.67 3.07
N GLY A 45 28.32 -0.43 3.20
CA GLY A 45 28.70 0.45 2.11
C GLY A 45 28.36 1.91 2.39
N ARG A 46 28.82 2.81 1.50
CA ARG A 46 28.60 4.26 1.65
C ARG A 46 27.34 4.69 0.93
N ILE A 47 26.27 4.95 1.67
CA ILE A 47 25.00 5.50 1.14
C ILE A 47 24.76 6.96 1.54
N SER A 48 25.64 7.53 2.36
CA SER A 48 25.53 8.94 2.78
C SER A 48 25.84 9.88 1.63
N GLY A 49 25.14 11.02 1.55
CA GLY A 49 25.37 12.08 0.58
C GLY A 49 24.75 11.85 -0.80
N MET A 50 23.94 10.80 -0.97
CA MET A 50 23.14 10.60 -2.18
C MET A 50 22.10 11.71 -2.33
N LYS A 51 22.10 12.42 -3.47
CA LYS A 51 21.26 13.61 -3.67
C LYS A 51 20.27 13.46 -4.83
N ASP A 52 20.57 12.64 -5.80
CA ASP A 52 19.77 12.47 -7.00
C ASP A 52 19.66 11.01 -7.44
N LYS A 53 18.76 10.74 -8.36
CA LYS A 53 18.43 9.38 -8.83
C LYS A 53 19.54 8.76 -9.70
N ALA A 54 20.49 9.53 -10.18
CA ALA A 54 21.61 9.04 -10.99
C ALA A 54 22.77 8.52 -10.11
N ASP A 55 22.80 8.93 -8.82
CA ASP A 55 23.79 8.45 -7.85
C ASP A 55 23.41 7.04 -7.38
N VAL A 56 24.05 6.03 -7.99
CA VAL A 56 23.86 4.62 -7.65
C VAL A 56 25.04 4.16 -6.79
N ARG A 57 24.73 3.48 -5.68
CA ARG A 57 25.74 2.97 -4.73
C ARG A 57 25.70 1.46 -4.69
N GLU A 58 26.88 0.86 -4.87
CA GLU A 58 27.14 -0.57 -4.66
C GLU A 58 27.32 -0.85 -3.16
N VAL A 59 26.62 -1.87 -2.68
CA VAL A 59 26.59 -2.24 -1.26
C VAL A 59 26.44 -3.76 -1.12
N VAL A 60 26.73 -4.26 0.08
CA VAL A 60 26.34 -5.61 0.49
C VAL A 60 25.21 -5.46 1.51
N VAL A 61 24.19 -6.30 1.41
CA VAL A 61 23.07 -6.30 2.33
C VAL A 61 22.89 -7.66 2.99
N GLU A 62 22.56 -7.65 4.26
CA GLU A 62 22.12 -8.81 5.02
C GLU A 62 20.69 -8.55 5.49
N TYR A 63 19.79 -9.48 5.18
CA TYR A 63 18.40 -9.46 5.63
C TYR A 63 18.20 -10.59 6.64
N ASP A 64 17.47 -10.31 7.71
CA ASP A 64 17.11 -11.28 8.73
C ASP A 64 15.73 -10.91 9.34
N ASP A 65 14.74 -11.79 9.25
CA ASP A 65 13.43 -11.66 9.90
C ASP A 65 13.19 -12.74 10.96
N GLY A 66 14.27 -13.48 11.31
CA GLY A 66 14.24 -14.61 12.24
C GLY A 66 13.78 -15.93 11.60
N VAL A 67 13.22 -15.91 10.42
CA VAL A 67 12.83 -17.10 9.62
C VAL A 67 13.66 -17.17 8.34
N LYS A 68 13.70 -16.08 7.62
CA LYS A 68 14.46 -15.93 6.39
C LYS A 68 15.71 -15.09 6.63
N LYS A 69 16.84 -15.61 6.20
CA LYS A 69 18.12 -14.90 6.27
C LYS A 69 18.88 -15.07 4.97
N PHE A 70 19.39 -13.94 4.44
CA PHE A 70 20.25 -13.98 3.26
C PHE A 70 21.23 -12.82 3.24
N THR A 71 22.31 -13.00 2.50
CA THR A 71 23.25 -11.95 2.10
C THR A 71 23.22 -11.81 0.60
N SER A 72 23.24 -10.58 0.09
CA SER A 72 23.26 -10.29 -1.34
C SER A 72 24.08 -9.05 -1.65
N TYR A 73 24.68 -9.01 -2.82
CA TYR A 73 25.17 -7.76 -3.41
C TYR A 73 23.95 -6.95 -3.85
N ALA A 74 24.02 -5.64 -3.67
CA ALA A 74 22.90 -4.78 -4.03
C ALA A 74 23.36 -3.41 -4.53
N THR A 75 22.53 -2.78 -5.35
CA THR A 75 22.67 -1.34 -5.61
C THR A 75 21.53 -0.58 -5.01
N LEU A 76 21.84 0.61 -4.50
CA LEU A 76 20.86 1.55 -3.96
C LEU A 76 20.90 2.85 -4.75
N LYS A 77 19.73 3.40 -5.05
CA LYS A 77 19.53 4.77 -5.52
C LYS A 77 18.42 5.45 -4.75
N VAL A 78 18.50 6.76 -4.57
CA VAL A 78 17.38 7.53 -3.96
C VAL A 78 16.17 7.54 -4.88
N GLN A 79 14.97 7.53 -4.27
CA GLN A 79 13.70 7.51 -4.96
C GLN A 79 12.81 8.68 -4.53
N GLY A 80 11.90 9.07 -5.42
CA GLY A 80 10.88 10.09 -5.18
C GLY A 80 11.12 11.36 -6.00
N ALA A 81 10.26 12.35 -5.80
CA ALA A 81 10.36 13.69 -6.35
C ALA A 81 10.46 14.69 -5.19
N HIS A 82 9.35 15.05 -4.58
CA HIS A 82 9.32 15.94 -3.40
C HIS A 82 10.07 15.35 -2.20
N SER A 83 9.94 14.03 -1.96
CA SER A 83 10.61 13.32 -0.87
C SER A 83 12.14 13.34 -0.94
N LEU A 84 12.75 13.70 -2.08
CA LEU A 84 14.19 13.95 -2.17
C LEU A 84 14.65 15.16 -1.33
N SER A 85 13.75 16.07 -0.98
CA SER A 85 14.05 17.21 -0.10
C SER A 85 14.13 16.84 1.38
N TYR A 86 13.57 15.68 1.80
CA TYR A 86 13.57 15.25 3.18
C TYR A 86 14.94 14.71 3.61
N ASP A 87 15.24 14.78 4.90
CA ASP A 87 16.50 14.28 5.47
C ASP A 87 16.58 12.75 5.33
N LYS A 88 15.51 12.04 5.65
CA LYS A 88 15.37 10.59 5.50
C LYS A 88 14.89 10.25 4.10
N LYS A 89 15.74 9.56 3.32
CA LYS A 89 15.48 9.26 1.90
C LYS A 89 14.73 7.96 1.72
N ASN A 90 13.91 7.89 0.67
CA ASN A 90 13.48 6.61 0.11
C ASN A 90 14.56 6.05 -0.80
N TYR A 91 14.65 4.72 -0.91
CA TYR A 91 15.60 4.07 -1.79
C TYR A 91 14.91 3.02 -2.67
N THR A 92 15.38 2.87 -3.90
CA THR A 92 15.21 1.66 -4.69
C THR A 92 16.42 0.77 -4.45
N ILE A 93 16.19 -0.50 -4.15
CA ILE A 93 17.22 -1.51 -3.99
C ILE A 93 17.09 -2.56 -5.10
N HIS A 94 18.23 -2.92 -5.71
CA HIS A 94 18.32 -4.02 -6.66
C HIS A 94 19.30 -5.05 -6.16
N PHE A 95 18.92 -6.33 -6.19
CA PHE A 95 19.77 -7.44 -5.77
C PHE A 95 20.55 -8.05 -6.92
N TYR A 96 21.77 -8.55 -6.64
CA TYR A 96 22.68 -9.15 -7.59
C TYR A 96 23.28 -10.43 -7.04
N GLU A 97 23.64 -11.35 -7.96
CA GLU A 97 24.20 -12.66 -7.60
C GLU A 97 25.62 -12.56 -7.05
N ASP A 98 26.41 -11.59 -7.53
CA ASP A 98 27.81 -11.42 -7.18
C ASP A 98 28.28 -9.95 -7.20
N GLU A 99 29.54 -9.75 -6.83
CA GLU A 99 30.21 -8.45 -6.75
C GLU A 99 30.47 -7.75 -8.09
N THR A 100 30.19 -8.40 -9.21
CA THR A 100 30.29 -7.77 -10.53
C THR A 100 29.09 -6.90 -10.88
N TYR A 101 27.99 -7.05 -10.11
CA TYR A 101 26.70 -6.36 -10.33
C TYR A 101 26.17 -6.52 -11.77
N SER A 102 26.53 -7.63 -12.43
CA SER A 102 26.17 -7.88 -13.82
C SER A 102 24.87 -8.65 -13.98
N LYS A 103 24.57 -9.54 -13.02
CA LYS A 103 23.39 -10.40 -13.05
C LYS A 103 22.49 -10.16 -11.86
N ARG A 104 21.22 -9.83 -12.14
CA ARG A 104 20.19 -9.62 -11.11
C ARG A 104 19.87 -10.92 -10.40
N GLN A 105 19.76 -10.85 -9.08
CA GLN A 105 19.29 -11.94 -8.23
C GLN A 105 17.83 -11.71 -7.88
N LYS A 106 16.97 -12.67 -8.19
CA LYS A 106 15.58 -12.65 -7.75
C LYS A 106 15.45 -13.26 -6.36
N ILE A 107 14.81 -12.54 -5.46
CA ILE A 107 14.56 -12.96 -4.07
C ILE A 107 13.07 -12.83 -3.82
N ASP A 108 12.43 -13.93 -3.42
CA ASP A 108 11.02 -13.90 -3.03
C ASP A 108 10.89 -13.37 -1.61
N MET A 109 10.25 -12.23 -1.45
CA MET A 109 9.96 -11.57 -0.15
C MET A 109 8.51 -11.77 0.30
N GLY A 110 7.81 -12.78 -0.25
CA GLY A 110 6.44 -13.14 0.11
C GLY A 110 5.41 -12.85 -0.99
N TRP A 111 5.83 -12.20 -2.10
CA TRP A 111 4.94 -11.88 -3.23
C TRP A 111 5.33 -12.56 -4.55
N GLY A 112 6.32 -13.45 -4.49
CA GLY A 112 6.97 -14.05 -5.64
C GLY A 112 8.36 -13.46 -5.91
N PRO A 113 9.17 -14.16 -6.75
CA PRO A 113 10.56 -13.80 -6.93
C PRO A 113 10.73 -12.52 -7.76
N GLU A 114 11.32 -11.48 -7.15
CA GLU A 114 11.65 -10.21 -7.78
C GLU A 114 13.07 -9.75 -7.40
N ASN A 115 13.69 -8.93 -8.23
CA ASN A 115 15.05 -8.44 -8.04
C ASN A 115 15.15 -6.98 -7.63
N GLN A 116 14.03 -6.26 -7.62
CA GLN A 116 13.91 -4.86 -7.26
C GLN A 116 12.87 -4.67 -6.17
N TYR A 117 13.19 -3.85 -5.18
CA TYR A 117 12.25 -3.45 -4.13
C TYR A 117 12.43 -1.99 -3.76
N VAL A 118 11.53 -1.47 -2.92
CA VAL A 118 11.57 -0.08 -2.48
C VAL A 118 11.62 -0.02 -0.95
N LEU A 119 12.55 0.77 -0.43
CA LEU A 119 12.67 1.10 0.98
C LEU A 119 12.02 2.48 1.19
N LYS A 120 10.77 2.49 1.67
CA LYS A 120 10.01 3.73 1.88
C LYS A 120 10.25 4.26 3.29
N ALA A 121 10.71 5.50 3.37
CA ALA A 121 10.98 6.17 4.64
C ALA A 121 9.71 6.55 5.42
N ASN A 122 8.59 6.69 4.72
CA ASN A 122 7.31 7.18 5.26
C ASN A 122 7.51 8.42 6.16
N TRP A 123 8.26 9.41 5.63
CA TRP A 123 8.75 10.55 6.42
C TRP A 123 7.63 11.37 7.03
N VAL A 124 6.58 11.64 6.25
CA VAL A 124 5.46 12.48 6.68
C VAL A 124 4.40 11.70 7.46
N ASP A 125 4.31 10.40 7.25
CA ASP A 125 3.36 9.54 7.95
C ASP A 125 3.92 9.09 9.30
N LYS A 126 3.31 9.58 10.37
CA LYS A 126 3.71 9.25 11.74
C LYS A 126 3.46 7.78 12.09
N THR A 127 2.43 7.19 11.52
CA THR A 127 2.05 5.78 11.76
C THR A 127 2.91 4.80 10.95
N LYS A 128 3.61 5.27 9.91
CA LYS A 128 4.37 4.45 8.94
C LYS A 128 3.52 3.47 8.14
N SER A 129 2.21 3.52 8.23
CA SER A 129 1.27 2.50 7.76
C SER A 129 0.37 2.94 6.61
N ARG A 130 0.05 4.25 6.49
CA ARG A 130 -1.00 4.73 5.57
C ARG A 130 -0.84 4.22 4.14
N ASN A 131 0.36 4.34 3.58
CA ASN A 131 0.60 3.91 2.20
C ASN A 131 0.32 2.42 2.00
N VAL A 132 0.87 1.56 2.87
CA VAL A 132 0.73 0.10 2.76
C VAL A 132 -0.68 -0.35 3.12
N VAL A 133 -1.25 0.16 4.22
CA VAL A 133 -2.59 -0.23 4.66
C VAL A 133 -3.65 0.17 3.64
N THR A 134 -3.57 1.39 3.10
CA THR A 134 -4.51 1.83 2.06
C THR A 134 -4.37 0.97 0.79
N ALA A 135 -3.14 0.56 0.44
CA ALA A 135 -2.91 -0.35 -0.69
C ALA A 135 -3.51 -1.74 -0.44
N ARG A 136 -3.41 -2.28 0.77
CA ARG A 136 -4.05 -3.55 1.15
C ARG A 136 -5.57 -3.47 1.08
N ILE A 137 -6.16 -2.36 1.52
CA ILE A 137 -7.61 -2.12 1.38
C ILE A 137 -7.99 -2.08 -0.10
N ALA A 138 -7.22 -1.36 -0.94
CA ALA A 138 -7.44 -1.33 -2.39
C ALA A 138 -7.35 -2.73 -3.01
N ALA A 139 -6.35 -3.52 -2.63
CA ALA A 139 -6.20 -4.90 -3.09
C ALA A 139 -7.38 -5.79 -2.69
N LYS A 140 -7.88 -5.68 -1.45
CA LYS A 140 -9.08 -6.40 -0.99
C LYS A 140 -10.32 -6.02 -1.80
N ILE A 141 -10.47 -4.74 -2.11
CA ILE A 141 -11.56 -4.27 -2.97
C ILE A 141 -11.43 -4.86 -4.37
N TYR A 142 -10.25 -4.82 -4.97
CA TYR A 142 -10.01 -5.38 -6.31
C TYR A 142 -10.20 -6.91 -6.34
N ALA A 143 -9.70 -7.62 -5.32
CA ALA A 143 -9.89 -9.06 -5.17
C ALA A 143 -11.37 -9.45 -5.13
N LYS A 144 -12.20 -8.70 -4.39
CA LYS A 144 -13.65 -8.95 -4.29
C LYS A 144 -14.36 -8.96 -5.64
N TYR A 145 -13.83 -8.23 -6.63
CA TYR A 145 -14.42 -8.09 -7.96
C TYR A 145 -13.57 -8.73 -9.07
N GLY A 146 -12.61 -9.57 -8.74
CA GLY A 146 -11.78 -10.27 -9.73
C GLY A 146 -10.92 -9.35 -10.60
N ILE A 147 -10.53 -8.17 -10.09
CA ILE A 147 -9.76 -7.19 -10.85
C ILE A 147 -8.27 -7.50 -10.69
N LEU A 148 -7.57 -7.66 -11.81
CA LEU A 148 -6.12 -7.88 -11.87
C LEU A 148 -5.66 -9.09 -11.01
N GLU A 149 -6.41 -10.19 -11.02
CA GLU A 149 -6.13 -11.41 -10.23
C GLU A 149 -4.76 -12.04 -10.53
N ASP A 150 -4.30 -11.93 -11.78
CA ASP A 150 -3.02 -12.50 -12.23
C ASP A 150 -1.82 -11.60 -11.89
N THR A 151 -2.01 -10.53 -11.13
CA THR A 151 -0.95 -9.59 -10.75
C THR A 151 -0.62 -9.69 -9.26
N PRO A 152 0.63 -9.43 -8.85
CA PRO A 152 0.96 -9.29 -7.45
C PRO A 152 0.04 -8.27 -6.76
N ASN A 153 -0.55 -8.68 -5.64
CA ASN A 153 -1.42 -7.84 -4.82
C ASN A 153 -2.45 -7.02 -5.63
N HIS A 154 -3.06 -7.63 -6.66
CA HIS A 154 -4.07 -7.00 -7.53
C HIS A 154 -3.61 -5.67 -8.16
N GLY A 155 -2.34 -5.57 -8.56
CA GLY A 155 -1.76 -4.38 -9.18
C GLY A 155 -1.58 -3.19 -8.24
N THR A 156 -1.68 -3.40 -6.93
CA THR A 156 -1.37 -2.40 -5.90
C THR A 156 -0.07 -2.76 -5.18
N ILE A 157 0.60 -1.78 -4.61
CA ILE A 157 1.78 -2.05 -3.79
C ILE A 157 1.39 -2.80 -2.52
N ASP A 158 2.36 -3.48 -1.92
CA ASP A 158 2.31 -4.00 -0.55
C ASP A 158 3.68 -3.81 0.09
N GLY A 159 3.78 -4.06 1.38
CA GLY A 159 5.03 -3.94 2.13
C GLY A 159 4.90 -4.38 3.57
N PHE A 160 6.03 -4.45 4.24
CA PHE A 160 6.12 -4.73 5.66
C PHE A 160 7.15 -3.80 6.32
N PRO A 161 7.04 -3.53 7.64
CA PRO A 161 8.00 -2.69 8.33
C PRO A 161 9.35 -3.40 8.48
N VAL A 162 10.44 -2.64 8.39
CA VAL A 162 11.82 -3.11 8.50
C VAL A 162 12.70 -2.08 9.17
N GLU A 163 13.53 -2.49 10.11
CA GLU A 163 14.62 -1.66 10.62
C GLU A 163 15.81 -1.71 9.67
N ILE A 164 16.30 -0.56 9.26
CA ILE A 164 17.47 -0.48 8.39
C ILE A 164 18.67 0.04 9.19
N TYR A 165 19.81 -0.64 9.02
CA TYR A 165 21.10 -0.25 9.56
C TYR A 165 22.08 -0.01 8.44
N ASN A 166 22.89 1.05 8.54
CA ASN A 166 23.98 1.30 7.61
C ASN A 166 25.32 1.33 8.35
N ASN A 167 26.22 0.43 7.98
CA ASN A 167 27.52 0.23 8.66
C ASN A 167 27.35 0.10 10.19
N GLY A 168 26.39 -0.72 10.62
CA GLY A 168 26.09 -1.01 12.02
C GLY A 168 25.32 0.10 12.76
N LYS A 169 24.98 1.22 12.13
CA LYS A 169 24.23 2.33 12.74
C LYS A 169 22.79 2.32 12.26
N PHE A 170 21.85 2.43 13.19
CA PHE A 170 20.43 2.54 12.85
C PHE A 170 20.18 3.72 11.89
N LEU A 171 19.68 3.39 10.70
CA LEU A 171 19.32 4.37 9.68
C LEU A 171 17.88 4.84 9.86
N GLY A 172 16.98 3.91 10.22
CA GLY A 172 15.58 4.24 10.46
C GLY A 172 14.64 3.06 10.35
N LEU A 173 13.39 3.29 10.75
CA LEU A 173 12.25 2.42 10.51
C LEU A 173 11.66 2.73 9.13
N TYR A 174 11.66 1.76 8.24
CA TYR A 174 11.17 1.86 6.86
C TYR A 174 10.03 0.87 6.63
N THR A 175 9.40 0.95 5.47
CA THR A 175 8.67 -0.18 4.90
C THR A 175 9.42 -0.72 3.69
N PHE A 176 9.53 -2.04 3.62
CA PHE A 176 10.10 -2.78 2.49
C PHE A 176 8.95 -3.11 1.56
N ASN A 177 8.90 -2.47 0.41
CA ASN A 177 7.73 -2.49 -0.47
C ASN A 177 8.07 -3.14 -1.82
N ILE A 178 7.05 -3.77 -2.42
CA ILE A 178 7.11 -4.16 -3.83
C ILE A 178 7.25 -2.93 -4.73
N PRO A 179 7.92 -3.06 -5.89
CA PRO A 179 8.14 -1.94 -6.81
C PRO A 179 6.88 -1.59 -7.61
N LYS A 180 6.90 -0.47 -8.30
CA LYS A 180 5.88 -0.04 -9.25
C LYS A 180 6.40 -0.21 -10.69
N ASP A 181 6.60 -1.41 -11.14
CA ASP A 181 7.20 -1.71 -12.44
C ASP A 181 6.42 -2.80 -13.20
N ALA A 182 6.99 -3.33 -14.26
CA ALA A 182 6.38 -4.36 -15.08
C ALA A 182 5.99 -5.62 -14.30
N TRP A 183 6.77 -5.97 -13.26
CA TRP A 183 6.47 -7.13 -12.43
C TRP A 183 5.18 -6.94 -11.63
N LEU A 184 4.96 -5.75 -11.03
CA LEU A 184 3.72 -5.44 -10.30
C LEU A 184 2.47 -5.64 -11.14
N PHE A 185 2.56 -5.33 -12.43
CA PHE A 185 1.41 -5.43 -13.35
C PHE A 185 1.42 -6.72 -14.18
N ASN A 186 2.33 -7.66 -13.91
CA ASN A 186 2.52 -8.87 -14.72
C ASN A 186 2.64 -8.53 -16.22
N MET A 187 3.42 -7.50 -16.54
CA MET A 187 3.63 -7.01 -17.90
C MET A 187 5.00 -7.44 -18.45
N ASP A 188 5.06 -7.63 -19.76
CA ASP A 188 6.32 -7.82 -20.50
C ASP A 188 6.74 -6.50 -21.12
N ASN A 189 7.94 -6.02 -20.77
CA ASN A 189 8.53 -4.80 -21.32
C ASN A 189 8.84 -4.89 -22.83
N GLN A 190 8.88 -6.10 -23.39
CA GLN A 190 9.08 -6.31 -24.82
C GLN A 190 7.77 -6.32 -25.61
N ASN A 191 6.64 -6.46 -24.93
CA ASN A 191 5.33 -6.43 -25.56
C ASN A 191 4.89 -4.97 -25.80
N THR A 192 4.90 -4.58 -27.09
CA THR A 192 4.55 -3.20 -27.48
C THR A 192 3.10 -2.83 -27.22
N ASN A 193 2.21 -3.77 -26.90
CA ASN A 193 0.83 -3.49 -26.50
C ASN A 193 0.74 -3.10 -25.02
N HIS A 194 1.64 -3.62 -24.18
CA HIS A 194 1.66 -3.30 -22.78
C HIS A 194 2.08 -1.84 -22.56
N LEU A 195 1.33 -1.15 -21.72
CA LEU A 195 1.66 0.22 -21.31
C LEU A 195 1.11 0.46 -19.89
N ALA A 196 1.96 0.96 -19.02
CA ALA A 196 1.56 1.48 -17.71
C ALA A 196 2.09 2.90 -17.57
N VAL A 197 1.20 3.86 -17.36
CA VAL A 197 1.56 5.27 -17.15
C VAL A 197 1.04 5.76 -15.80
N CYS A 198 1.84 6.56 -15.12
CA CYS A 198 1.51 7.15 -13.84
C CYS A 198 1.33 8.66 -13.96
N GLY A 199 0.25 9.21 -13.44
CA GLY A 199 0.10 10.66 -13.28
C GLY A 199 1.15 11.20 -12.30
N CYS A 200 2.04 12.08 -12.75
CA CYS A 200 3.17 12.55 -11.94
C CYS A 200 3.10 14.03 -11.57
N LYS A 201 2.12 14.78 -12.09
CA LYS A 201 1.96 16.21 -11.85
C LYS A 201 0.51 16.59 -11.61
N TRP A 202 0.31 17.69 -10.90
CA TRP A 202 -0.98 18.35 -10.73
C TRP A 202 -1.26 19.29 -11.94
N GLU A 203 -1.49 18.69 -13.11
CA GLU A 203 -1.80 19.41 -14.34
C GLU A 203 -3.23 19.08 -14.81
N PRO A 204 -3.86 19.93 -15.63
CA PRO A 204 -5.18 19.64 -16.19
C PRO A 204 -5.26 18.28 -16.88
N THR A 205 -4.21 17.88 -17.57
CA THR A 205 -4.10 16.56 -18.24
C THR A 205 -4.21 15.39 -17.27
N ALA A 206 -3.67 15.48 -16.04
CA ALA A 206 -3.81 14.44 -15.03
C ALA A 206 -5.27 14.24 -14.58
N ARG A 207 -6.08 15.29 -14.69
CA ARG A 207 -7.51 15.29 -14.32
C ARG A 207 -8.45 15.14 -15.51
N PHE A 208 -7.94 14.67 -16.64
CA PHE A 208 -8.71 14.49 -17.88
C PHE A 208 -9.41 15.77 -18.37
N LEU A 209 -8.79 16.93 -18.14
CA LEU A 209 -9.30 18.23 -18.61
C LEU A 209 -8.66 18.68 -19.92
N ASP A 210 -7.57 18.03 -20.33
CA ASP A 210 -6.86 18.25 -21.57
C ASP A 210 -6.24 16.94 -22.08
N MET A 211 -5.73 16.97 -23.33
CA MET A 211 -5.10 15.80 -23.94
C MET A 211 -3.79 15.44 -23.22
N PRO A 212 -3.48 14.15 -23.05
CA PRO A 212 -2.34 13.72 -22.27
C PRO A 212 -1.02 13.93 -23.00
N ASP A 213 0.04 14.04 -22.22
CA ASP A 213 1.42 13.95 -22.64
C ASP A 213 2.26 13.13 -21.66
N PHE A 214 3.46 12.72 -22.05
CA PHE A 214 4.36 11.94 -21.19
C PHE A 214 5.14 12.78 -20.17
N THR A 215 4.94 14.08 -20.13
CA THR A 215 5.48 14.93 -19.04
C THR A 215 4.57 14.93 -17.83
N THR A 216 3.29 14.59 -18.01
CA THR A 216 2.27 14.46 -16.95
C THR A 216 1.95 13.00 -16.66
N TRP A 217 1.90 12.14 -17.69
CA TRP A 217 1.67 10.69 -17.56
C TRP A 217 2.97 9.94 -17.87
N GLU A 218 3.82 9.79 -16.85
CA GLU A 218 5.14 9.16 -16.97
C GLU A 218 5.01 7.66 -17.20
N PRO A 219 5.60 7.09 -18.28
CA PRO A 219 5.60 5.65 -18.48
C PRO A 219 6.50 4.93 -17.45
N GLU A 220 5.95 3.91 -16.82
CA GLU A 220 6.68 2.94 -15.98
C GLU A 220 6.88 1.61 -16.71
N VAL A 221 5.97 1.29 -17.64
CA VAL A 221 6.10 0.18 -18.61
C VAL A 221 5.80 0.72 -19.99
N GLY A 222 6.64 0.37 -20.96
CA GLY A 222 6.61 0.94 -22.31
C GLY A 222 7.37 2.26 -22.39
N GLU A 223 7.74 2.63 -23.62
CA GLU A 223 8.54 3.82 -23.90
C GLU A 223 7.66 5.04 -24.25
N PRO A 224 8.12 6.29 -24.04
CA PRO A 224 7.39 7.51 -24.38
C PRO A 224 7.35 7.78 -25.90
N THR A 225 6.81 6.85 -26.66
CA THR A 225 6.71 6.91 -28.12
C THR A 225 5.40 7.51 -28.60
N GLN A 226 5.36 7.98 -29.87
CA GLN A 226 4.12 8.43 -30.49
C GLN A 226 3.08 7.30 -30.61
N ALA A 227 3.51 6.05 -30.75
CA ALA A 227 2.60 4.89 -30.77
C ALA A 227 1.90 4.72 -29.42
N ASN A 228 2.66 4.78 -28.32
CA ASN A 228 2.09 4.70 -26.96
C ASN A 228 1.24 5.93 -26.62
N LEU A 229 1.63 7.11 -27.07
CA LEU A 229 0.81 8.31 -26.89
C LEU A 229 -0.54 8.20 -27.63
N LYS A 230 -0.60 7.54 -28.78
CA LYS A 230 -1.87 7.30 -29.50
C LYS A 230 -2.82 6.41 -28.70
N LYS A 231 -2.32 5.39 -27.99
CA LYS A 231 -3.14 4.54 -27.11
C LYS A 231 -3.79 5.38 -26.00
N LEU A 232 -2.97 6.17 -25.30
CA LEU A 232 -3.45 7.04 -24.24
C LEU A 232 -4.42 8.12 -24.79
N ASN A 233 -4.11 8.72 -25.93
CA ASN A 233 -4.97 9.69 -26.62
C ASN A 233 -6.36 9.12 -26.97
N ARG A 234 -6.46 7.82 -27.30
CA ARG A 234 -7.75 7.17 -27.59
C ARG A 234 -8.66 7.21 -26.37
N LEU A 235 -8.15 6.84 -25.18
CA LEU A 235 -8.89 6.93 -23.93
C LEU A 235 -9.29 8.37 -23.60
N PHE A 236 -8.32 9.31 -23.67
CA PHE A 236 -8.58 10.70 -23.36
C PHE A 236 -9.59 11.37 -24.29
N LYS A 237 -9.52 11.09 -25.60
CA LYS A 237 -10.55 11.57 -26.55
C LYS A 237 -11.93 11.06 -26.19
N PHE A 238 -12.06 9.79 -25.82
CA PHE A 238 -13.32 9.23 -25.38
C PHE A 238 -13.87 9.99 -24.16
N VAL A 239 -13.05 10.18 -23.12
CA VAL A 239 -13.48 10.89 -21.90
C VAL A 239 -13.82 12.36 -22.18
N LEU A 240 -13.05 13.05 -23.03
CA LEU A 240 -13.18 14.48 -23.31
C LEU A 240 -14.28 14.82 -24.31
N LYS A 241 -14.61 13.93 -25.25
CA LYS A 241 -15.36 14.29 -26.46
C LYS A 241 -16.65 13.50 -26.67
N SER A 242 -16.81 12.32 -26.04
CA SER A 242 -18.06 11.55 -26.18
C SER A 242 -19.24 12.29 -25.55
N SER A 243 -20.42 12.19 -26.17
CA SER A 243 -21.66 12.57 -25.49
C SER A 243 -21.91 11.71 -24.26
N ASP A 244 -22.85 12.06 -23.42
CA ASP A 244 -23.15 11.27 -22.22
C ASP A 244 -23.74 9.90 -22.59
N GLU A 245 -24.53 9.83 -23.61
CA GLU A 245 -25.07 8.57 -24.15
C GLU A 245 -23.98 7.68 -24.74
N GLU A 246 -23.03 8.26 -25.50
CA GLU A 246 -21.85 7.52 -25.99
C GLU A 246 -20.97 7.04 -24.86
N PHE A 247 -20.74 7.86 -23.84
CA PHE A 247 -19.93 7.50 -22.70
C PHE A 247 -20.52 6.30 -21.95
N VAL A 248 -21.82 6.31 -21.67
CA VAL A 248 -22.50 5.20 -20.98
C VAL A 248 -22.48 3.93 -21.84
N ARG A 249 -22.80 4.04 -23.15
CA ARG A 249 -22.89 2.90 -24.06
C ARG A 249 -21.55 2.22 -24.31
N ASP A 250 -20.48 3.00 -24.49
CA ASP A 250 -19.20 2.51 -25.00
C ASP A 250 -18.12 2.41 -23.92
N PHE A 251 -18.38 2.81 -22.68
CA PHE A 251 -17.39 2.89 -21.59
C PHE A 251 -16.56 1.61 -21.44
N THR A 252 -17.23 0.45 -21.46
CA THR A 252 -16.60 -0.87 -21.27
C THR A 252 -15.76 -1.33 -22.47
N GLN A 253 -15.67 -0.54 -23.54
CA GLN A 253 -14.71 -0.75 -24.62
C GLN A 253 -13.39 -0.04 -24.38
N TYR A 254 -13.32 0.86 -23.37
CA TYR A 254 -12.17 1.68 -23.07
C TYR A 254 -11.57 1.40 -21.69
N MET A 255 -12.42 1.11 -20.71
CA MET A 255 -11.95 0.99 -19.32
C MET A 255 -12.80 -0.02 -18.53
N SER A 256 -12.14 -0.70 -17.57
CA SER A 256 -12.83 -1.55 -16.62
C SER A 256 -13.76 -0.71 -15.74
N LYS A 257 -15.07 -0.93 -15.90
CA LYS A 257 -16.09 -0.23 -15.12
C LYS A 257 -15.98 -0.59 -13.63
N ASP A 258 -15.74 -1.86 -13.33
CA ASP A 258 -15.55 -2.30 -11.94
C ASP A 258 -14.33 -1.65 -11.29
N ALA A 259 -13.22 -1.57 -12.01
CA ALA A 259 -12.02 -0.95 -11.48
C ALA A 259 -12.19 0.55 -11.21
N ILE A 260 -12.83 1.31 -12.13
CA ILE A 260 -12.99 2.76 -11.94
C ILE A 260 -14.02 3.09 -10.86
N LEU A 261 -15.11 2.33 -10.73
CA LEU A 261 -16.07 2.52 -9.64
C LEU A 261 -15.38 2.32 -8.27
N ASN A 262 -14.62 1.23 -8.12
CA ASN A 262 -13.87 0.94 -6.92
C ASN A 262 -12.78 2.00 -6.64
N TYR A 263 -12.12 2.48 -7.70
CA TYR A 263 -11.10 3.53 -7.59
C TYR A 263 -11.72 4.83 -7.04
N VAL A 264 -12.79 5.31 -7.64
CA VAL A 264 -13.49 6.55 -7.21
C VAL A 264 -14.00 6.41 -5.77
N ILE A 265 -14.59 5.27 -5.41
CA ILE A 265 -15.09 5.01 -4.06
C ILE A 265 -13.95 5.12 -3.03
N LEU A 266 -12.82 4.47 -3.27
CA LEU A 266 -11.72 4.51 -2.30
C LEU A 266 -11.06 5.89 -2.23
N VAL A 267 -10.91 6.58 -3.38
CA VAL A 267 -10.41 7.96 -3.42
C VAL A 267 -11.28 8.89 -2.56
N GLU A 268 -12.60 8.78 -2.67
CA GLU A 268 -13.54 9.55 -1.84
C GLU A 268 -13.50 9.10 -0.38
N THR A 269 -13.46 7.79 -0.11
CA THR A 269 -13.52 7.27 1.26
C THR A 269 -12.28 7.64 2.06
N ALA A 270 -11.10 7.51 1.49
CA ALA A 270 -9.84 7.75 2.16
C ALA A 270 -9.31 9.19 1.97
N LEU A 271 -10.02 10.07 1.26
CA LEU A 271 -9.57 11.41 0.85
C LEU A 271 -8.17 11.38 0.22
N LEU A 272 -8.01 10.56 -0.82
CA LEU A 272 -6.76 10.41 -1.54
C LEU A 272 -6.54 11.59 -2.50
N TRP A 273 -6.11 12.73 -1.97
CA TRP A 273 -5.99 13.97 -2.74
C TRP A 273 -5.10 13.83 -3.98
N ASP A 274 -3.93 13.24 -3.81
CA ASP A 274 -2.99 13.03 -4.90
C ASP A 274 -3.57 12.07 -5.96
N ASN A 275 -4.33 11.05 -5.54
CA ASN A 275 -4.91 10.05 -6.45
C ASN A 275 -6.11 10.57 -7.26
N ASN A 276 -6.48 11.83 -7.10
CA ASN A 276 -7.44 12.50 -7.99
C ASN A 276 -6.78 12.92 -9.34
N GLY A 277 -5.88 12.07 -9.84
CA GLY A 277 -5.18 12.22 -11.13
C GLY A 277 -3.66 12.03 -11.02
N LYS A 278 -2.98 12.72 -10.09
CA LYS A 278 -1.59 12.41 -9.73
C LYS A 278 -1.57 11.09 -8.94
N ASN A 279 -0.47 10.34 -9.01
CA ASN A 279 -0.33 9.00 -8.41
C ASN A 279 -1.36 7.95 -8.88
N MET A 280 -2.18 8.28 -9.86
CA MET A 280 -3.04 7.32 -10.53
C MET A 280 -2.27 6.61 -11.64
N PHE A 281 -2.30 5.28 -11.65
CA PHE A 281 -1.88 4.52 -12.83
C PHE A 281 -3.03 4.29 -13.78
N LEU A 282 -2.70 4.31 -15.06
CA LEU A 282 -3.53 3.76 -16.14
C LEU A 282 -2.71 2.66 -16.81
N ILE A 283 -3.21 1.44 -16.78
CA ILE A 283 -2.51 0.29 -17.34
C ILE A 283 -3.35 -0.40 -18.41
N THR A 284 -2.69 -0.92 -19.44
CA THR A 284 -3.33 -1.66 -20.55
C THR A 284 -2.43 -2.79 -21.03
N TYR A 285 -3.04 -3.94 -21.36
CA TYR A 285 -2.35 -5.11 -21.92
C TYR A 285 -2.48 -5.23 -23.44
N ASP A 286 -3.47 -4.57 -24.02
CA ASP A 286 -3.78 -4.61 -25.45
C ASP A 286 -3.62 -3.24 -26.16
N GLY A 287 -3.38 -2.17 -25.38
CA GLY A 287 -3.30 -0.80 -25.87
C GLY A 287 -4.65 -0.12 -26.08
N GLU A 288 -5.76 -0.78 -25.75
CA GLU A 288 -7.11 -0.30 -25.99
C GLU A 288 -7.98 -0.23 -24.75
N PHE A 289 -7.93 -1.26 -23.89
CA PHE A 289 -8.70 -1.40 -22.67
C PHE A 289 -7.85 -1.11 -21.45
N TRP A 290 -8.34 -0.26 -20.54
CA TRP A 290 -7.56 0.31 -19.46
C TRP A 290 -8.09 -0.07 -18.08
N TYR A 291 -7.16 -0.21 -17.12
CA TYR A 291 -7.45 -0.34 -15.70
C TYR A 291 -6.80 0.81 -14.94
N PRO A 292 -7.55 1.56 -14.10
CA PRO A 292 -6.94 2.44 -13.10
C PRO A 292 -6.33 1.62 -11.98
N CYS A 293 -5.14 1.99 -11.49
CA CYS A 293 -4.51 1.37 -10.33
C CYS A 293 -3.99 2.43 -9.38
N PHE A 294 -3.90 2.07 -8.10
CA PHE A 294 -3.47 2.96 -7.03
C PHE A 294 -1.96 2.97 -6.85
N TYR A 295 -1.42 4.13 -6.52
CA TYR A 295 -0.02 4.27 -6.13
C TYR A 295 0.15 5.42 -5.14
N ASP A 296 1.14 5.30 -4.22
CA ASP A 296 1.61 6.33 -3.29
C ASP A 296 0.48 7.00 -2.49
N MET A 297 -0.23 6.20 -1.71
CA MET A 297 -1.42 6.58 -0.94
C MET A 297 -1.10 7.02 0.50
N ASP A 298 0.05 7.65 0.73
CA ASP A 298 0.44 8.16 2.05
C ASP A 298 -0.35 9.43 2.45
N GLU A 299 -0.87 10.18 1.49
CA GLU A 299 -1.82 11.26 1.70
C GLU A 299 -3.26 10.72 1.77
N SER A 300 -3.62 10.15 2.92
CA SER A 300 -4.89 9.46 3.12
C SER A 300 -5.40 9.60 4.55
N TRP A 301 -6.68 9.29 4.75
CA TRP A 301 -7.33 9.23 6.07
C TRP A 301 -7.12 10.51 6.89
N GLY A 302 -7.28 11.67 6.22
CA GLY A 302 -7.11 12.99 6.84
C GLY A 302 -5.68 13.52 6.92
N SER A 303 -4.66 12.77 6.49
CA SER A 303 -3.29 13.27 6.37
C SER A 303 -3.05 13.91 5.00
N ARG A 304 -2.27 15.00 4.99
CA ARG A 304 -1.86 15.73 3.76
C ARG A 304 -0.41 15.42 3.40
N TYR A 305 -0.02 15.76 2.16
CA TYR A 305 1.33 15.54 1.60
C TYR A 305 2.49 16.01 2.50
N ASN A 306 2.24 16.90 3.42
CA ASN A 306 3.23 17.44 4.37
C ASN A 306 3.11 16.83 5.78
N GLY A 307 2.28 15.81 5.95
CA GLY A 307 2.01 15.14 7.22
C GLY A 307 1.12 15.93 8.19
N LYS A 308 0.54 17.06 7.74
CA LYS A 308 -0.47 17.76 8.54
C LYS A 308 -1.79 17.03 8.45
N VAL A 309 -2.42 16.86 9.59
CA VAL A 309 -3.80 16.39 9.66
C VAL A 309 -4.73 17.53 9.25
N THR A 310 -5.63 17.28 8.31
CA THR A 310 -6.72 18.19 8.02
C THR A 310 -7.92 17.85 8.89
N MET A 311 -8.51 18.86 9.51
CA MET A 311 -9.78 18.71 10.26
C MET A 311 -11.00 18.89 9.34
N ASP A 312 -10.79 19.21 8.08
CA ASP A 312 -11.85 19.28 7.09
C ASP A 312 -12.00 17.94 6.37
N TYR A 313 -12.86 17.09 6.88
CA TYR A 313 -13.20 15.78 6.31
C TYR A 313 -14.45 15.83 5.43
N THR A 314 -14.99 17.04 5.22
CA THR A 314 -16.29 17.24 4.61
C THR A 314 -16.34 17.39 3.09
N PRO A 315 -15.25 17.71 2.34
CA PRO A 315 -15.37 17.87 0.89
C PRO A 315 -15.92 16.60 0.22
N ILE A 316 -17.16 16.69 -0.30
CA ILE A 316 -17.85 15.65 -1.06
C ILE A 316 -18.62 16.33 -2.19
N PRO A 317 -18.38 15.93 -3.44
CA PRO A 317 -17.33 15.03 -3.88
C PRO A 317 -15.96 15.73 -3.91
N MET A 318 -14.94 15.07 -3.42
CA MET A 318 -13.54 15.51 -3.54
C MET A 318 -13.04 15.41 -4.99
N THR A 319 -13.62 14.49 -5.75
CA THR A 319 -13.21 14.13 -7.12
C THR A 319 -13.80 15.04 -8.22
N ASP A 320 -14.50 16.11 -7.88
CA ASP A 320 -15.24 16.94 -8.87
C ASP A 320 -14.36 17.63 -9.92
N GLU A 321 -13.10 17.89 -9.58
CA GLU A 321 -12.15 18.49 -10.49
C GLU A 321 -11.63 17.55 -11.58
N ASN A 322 -11.78 16.22 -11.43
CA ASN A 322 -11.39 15.23 -12.41
C ASN A 322 -12.57 14.86 -13.32
N LEU A 323 -12.44 15.16 -14.62
CA LEU A 323 -13.55 14.95 -15.58
C LEU A 323 -13.97 13.47 -15.67
N LEU A 324 -13.02 12.54 -15.70
CA LEU A 324 -13.35 11.11 -15.74
C LEU A 324 -14.19 10.73 -14.50
N PHE A 325 -13.74 11.11 -13.30
CA PHE A 325 -14.44 10.76 -12.06
C PHE A 325 -15.79 11.46 -11.96
N ARG A 326 -15.87 12.73 -12.37
CA ARG A 326 -17.15 13.46 -12.42
C ARG A 326 -18.15 12.77 -13.37
N ARG A 327 -17.73 12.37 -14.58
CA ARG A 327 -18.60 11.63 -15.51
C ARG A 327 -19.03 10.28 -14.95
N VAL A 328 -18.09 9.52 -14.36
CA VAL A 328 -18.40 8.24 -13.70
C VAL A 328 -19.43 8.44 -12.59
N ARG A 329 -19.23 9.41 -11.72
CA ARG A 329 -20.14 9.72 -10.61
C ARG A 329 -21.53 10.16 -11.08
N THR A 330 -21.61 10.94 -12.16
CA THR A 330 -22.88 11.46 -12.67
C THR A 330 -23.62 10.43 -13.50
N LEU A 331 -22.91 9.73 -14.41
CA LEU A 331 -23.54 8.88 -15.41
C LEU A 331 -23.69 7.41 -14.94
N PHE A 332 -22.95 6.99 -13.92
CA PHE A 332 -23.06 5.69 -13.28
C PHE A 332 -23.39 5.83 -11.77
N SER A 333 -24.20 6.86 -11.44
CA SER A 333 -24.49 7.21 -10.03
C SER A 333 -25.13 6.06 -9.26
N GLU A 334 -26.07 5.34 -9.86
CA GLU A 334 -26.73 4.20 -9.22
C GLU A 334 -25.74 3.06 -8.95
N GLU A 335 -24.97 2.66 -9.96
CA GLU A 335 -23.99 1.58 -9.83
C GLU A 335 -22.87 1.95 -8.84
N LEU A 336 -22.44 3.22 -8.84
CA LEU A 336 -21.44 3.72 -7.91
C LEU A 336 -21.94 3.63 -6.45
N ALA A 337 -23.16 4.08 -6.21
CA ALA A 337 -23.74 4.05 -4.87
C ALA A 337 -24.05 2.62 -4.41
N GLN A 338 -24.58 1.76 -5.29
CA GLN A 338 -24.78 0.33 -4.97
C GLN A 338 -23.46 -0.35 -4.62
N ARG A 339 -22.39 -0.10 -5.41
CA ARG A 339 -21.04 -0.60 -5.17
C ARG A 339 -20.48 -0.11 -3.83
N TYR A 340 -20.66 1.16 -3.51
CA TYR A 340 -20.25 1.71 -2.24
C TYR A 340 -20.93 0.99 -1.07
N PHE A 341 -22.27 0.85 -1.09
CA PHE A 341 -22.98 0.16 -0.03
C PHE A 341 -22.68 -1.34 0.05
N GLU A 342 -22.30 -1.96 -1.06
CA GLU A 342 -21.80 -3.33 -1.02
C GLU A 342 -20.45 -3.43 -0.28
N LEU A 343 -19.53 -2.51 -0.52
CA LEU A 343 -18.24 -2.43 0.17
C LEU A 343 -18.41 -2.03 1.64
N ARG A 344 -19.43 -1.23 1.98
CA ARG A 344 -19.78 -0.84 3.35
C ARG A 344 -20.27 -2.02 4.21
N LYS A 345 -20.57 -3.17 3.62
CA LYS A 345 -20.98 -4.36 4.38
C LYS A 345 -19.83 -5.10 5.04
N ASP A 346 -18.63 -4.95 4.50
CA ASP A 346 -17.45 -5.74 4.91
C ASP A 346 -16.12 -4.96 4.89
N ILE A 347 -15.68 -4.48 3.73
CA ILE A 347 -14.33 -3.91 3.57
C ILE A 347 -14.25 -2.46 4.07
N LEU A 348 -15.24 -1.64 3.77
CA LEU A 348 -15.23 -0.21 4.11
C LEU A 348 -16.03 0.09 5.39
N THR A 349 -16.05 -0.81 6.36
CA THR A 349 -16.53 -0.51 7.72
C THR A 349 -15.41 0.14 8.54
N LYS A 350 -15.77 0.92 9.58
CA LYS A 350 -14.77 1.47 10.51
C LYS A 350 -13.92 0.35 11.11
N GLU A 351 -14.57 -0.71 11.56
CA GLU A 351 -13.94 -1.85 12.22
C GLU A 351 -12.95 -2.55 11.28
N SER A 352 -13.34 -2.81 10.02
CA SER A 352 -12.48 -3.47 9.04
C SER A 352 -11.27 -2.62 8.66
N ILE A 353 -11.47 -1.33 8.43
CA ILE A 353 -10.39 -0.38 8.13
C ILE A 353 -9.42 -0.28 9.30
N MET A 354 -9.94 -0.08 10.53
CA MET A 354 -9.09 0.05 11.71
C MET A 354 -8.34 -1.24 12.02
N GLN A 355 -8.94 -2.41 11.76
CA GLN A 355 -8.26 -3.70 11.94
C GLN A 355 -7.00 -3.79 11.06
N GLU A 356 -7.05 -3.33 9.80
CA GLU A 356 -5.87 -3.27 8.94
C GLU A 356 -4.74 -2.40 9.53
N PHE A 357 -5.10 -1.25 10.10
CA PHE A 357 -4.14 -0.39 10.76
C PHE A 357 -3.56 -1.02 12.03
N TYR A 358 -4.39 -1.65 12.85
CA TYR A 358 -3.95 -2.33 14.07
C TYR A 358 -3.07 -3.54 13.75
N ASP A 359 -3.44 -4.36 12.77
CA ASP A 359 -2.65 -5.51 12.35
C ASP A 359 -1.28 -5.08 11.83
N PHE A 360 -1.23 -4.02 11.01
CA PHE A 360 0.05 -3.47 10.56
C PHE A 360 0.86 -2.89 11.72
N GLY A 361 0.22 -2.11 12.59
CA GLY A 361 0.87 -1.50 13.76
C GLY A 361 1.44 -2.52 14.74
N ALA A 362 0.74 -3.65 14.93
CA ALA A 362 1.18 -4.74 15.80
C ALA A 362 2.49 -5.40 15.32
N THR A 363 2.85 -5.23 14.05
CA THR A 363 4.14 -5.73 13.52
C THR A 363 5.32 -4.79 13.79
N ILE A 364 5.08 -3.61 14.38
CA ILE A 364 6.13 -2.63 14.69
C ILE A 364 6.29 -2.50 16.21
N PRO A 365 7.39 -2.98 16.78
CA PRO A 365 7.67 -2.81 18.20
C PRO A 365 7.75 -1.33 18.59
N LYS A 366 7.31 -1.01 19.80
CA LYS A 366 7.39 0.35 20.36
C LYS A 366 8.83 0.89 20.33
N GLU A 367 9.80 0.05 20.63
CA GLU A 367 11.22 0.38 20.63
C GLU A 367 11.73 0.83 19.25
N SER A 368 11.13 0.33 18.16
CA SER A 368 11.45 0.76 16.78
C SER A 368 11.02 2.20 16.54
N PHE A 369 9.86 2.61 17.05
CA PHE A 369 9.42 4.01 16.99
C PHE A 369 10.28 4.91 17.88
N GLU A 370 10.69 4.43 19.06
CA GLU A 370 11.59 5.16 19.96
C GLU A 370 12.95 5.41 19.30
N LYS A 371 13.55 4.38 18.66
CA LYS A 371 14.79 4.51 17.87
C LYS A 371 14.61 5.51 16.71
N GLU A 372 13.49 5.41 16.00
CA GLU A 372 13.17 6.31 14.89
C GLU A 372 13.09 7.77 15.37
N THR A 373 12.40 8.03 16.47
CA THR A 373 12.27 9.34 17.09
C THR A 373 13.62 9.87 17.59
N ALA A 374 14.40 9.05 18.26
CA ALA A 374 15.74 9.42 18.73
C ALA A 374 16.67 9.77 17.55
N ARG A 375 16.55 9.07 16.43
CA ARG A 375 17.39 9.28 15.23
C ARG A 375 17.00 10.54 14.46
N TRP A 376 15.70 10.81 14.29
CA TRP A 376 15.21 11.84 13.38
C TRP A 376 14.52 13.03 14.08
N GLY A 377 14.22 12.94 15.36
CA GLY A 377 13.83 14.05 16.24
C GLY A 377 12.52 14.78 15.93
N LYS A 378 11.79 14.36 14.88
CA LYS A 378 10.59 15.07 14.38
C LYS A 378 9.34 14.21 14.40
N LEU A 379 9.49 12.94 14.72
CA LEU A 379 8.40 11.99 14.63
C LEU A 379 7.84 11.77 16.03
N ILE A 380 6.60 12.17 16.22
CA ILE A 380 5.85 11.79 17.42
C ILE A 380 5.71 10.26 17.38
N PRO A 381 5.95 9.53 18.49
CA PRO A 381 5.64 8.11 18.55
C PRO A 381 4.20 7.92 18.14
N GLY A 382 3.95 7.18 17.07
CA GLY A 382 2.64 7.29 16.50
C GLY A 382 2.15 6.02 15.85
N PHE A 383 2.02 4.95 16.62
CA PHE A 383 1.03 3.91 16.32
C PHE A 383 -0.33 4.24 17.00
N GLU A 384 -0.52 5.51 17.36
CA GLU A 384 -1.82 6.01 17.83
C GLU A 384 -2.66 6.33 16.60
N TYR A 385 -3.73 5.58 16.44
CA TYR A 385 -4.63 5.70 15.30
C TYR A 385 -5.88 6.53 15.61
N ASP A 386 -5.95 7.19 16.77
CA ASP A 386 -7.10 7.99 17.21
C ASP A 386 -7.57 9.00 16.16
N GLN A 387 -6.60 9.62 15.47
CA GLN A 387 -6.92 10.56 14.39
C GLN A 387 -7.61 9.87 13.19
N ILE A 388 -7.25 8.62 12.89
CA ILE A 388 -7.88 7.86 11.81
C ILE A 388 -9.27 7.42 12.24
N GLU A 389 -9.45 7.02 13.50
CA GLU A 389 -10.77 6.69 14.06
C GLU A 389 -11.71 7.90 14.01
N GLU A 390 -11.25 9.08 14.48
CA GLU A 390 -11.99 10.33 14.41
C GLU A 390 -12.37 10.69 12.95
N TYR A 391 -11.43 10.52 12.03
CA TYR A 391 -11.67 10.70 10.61
C TYR A 391 -12.80 9.82 10.11
N LEU A 392 -12.78 8.53 10.42
CA LEU A 392 -13.79 7.56 9.98
C LEU A 392 -15.17 7.84 10.59
N ASP A 393 -15.22 8.26 11.85
CA ASP A 393 -16.46 8.63 12.54
C ASP A 393 -17.17 9.82 11.88
N VAL A 394 -16.41 10.72 11.25
CA VAL A 394 -16.96 11.87 10.53
C VAL A 394 -17.20 11.52 9.05
N ARG A 395 -16.23 10.90 8.39
CA ARG A 395 -16.25 10.72 6.92
C ARG A 395 -17.27 9.69 6.46
N LEU A 396 -17.36 8.55 7.13
CA LEU A 396 -18.25 7.48 6.68
C LEU A 396 -19.72 7.86 6.71
N PRO A 397 -20.27 8.50 7.77
CA PRO A 397 -21.66 8.96 7.75
C PRO A 397 -21.97 10.01 6.67
N LEU A 398 -21.00 10.91 6.38
CA LEU A 398 -21.16 11.90 5.31
C LEU A 398 -21.23 11.22 3.92
N LEU A 399 -20.38 10.22 3.69
CA LEU A 399 -20.41 9.45 2.44
C LEU A 399 -21.67 8.59 2.34
N ASP A 400 -22.10 7.96 3.43
CA ASP A 400 -23.35 7.18 3.46
C ASP A 400 -24.54 8.05 3.03
N ALA A 401 -24.66 9.29 3.58
CA ALA A 401 -25.69 10.22 3.18
C ALA A 401 -25.57 10.64 1.70
N TYR A 402 -24.38 11.01 1.27
CA TYR A 402 -24.13 11.41 -0.12
C TYR A 402 -24.47 10.29 -1.13
N MET A 403 -24.06 9.06 -0.86
CA MET A 403 -24.35 7.93 -1.73
C MET A 403 -25.82 7.54 -1.72
N GLN A 404 -26.52 7.76 -0.59
CA GLN A 404 -27.97 7.60 -0.53
C GLN A 404 -28.68 8.63 -1.42
N ASP A 405 -28.24 9.89 -1.40
CA ASP A 405 -28.78 10.95 -2.28
C ASP A 405 -28.59 10.60 -3.75
N LEU A 406 -27.45 10.00 -4.13
CA LEU A 406 -27.20 9.52 -5.50
C LEU A 406 -28.19 8.42 -5.92
N LEU A 407 -28.51 7.47 -5.02
CA LEU A 407 -29.50 6.43 -5.27
C LEU A 407 -30.92 6.98 -5.43
N GLU A 408 -31.28 8.01 -4.66
CA GLU A 408 -32.60 8.63 -4.72
C GLU A 408 -32.74 9.52 -5.97
N GLY A 409 -31.69 10.28 -6.31
CA GLY A 409 -31.65 11.12 -7.50
C GLY A 409 -31.69 10.35 -8.81
N SER A 410 -31.19 9.12 -8.83
CA SER A 410 -31.24 8.24 -10.02
C SER A 410 -32.63 7.65 -10.31
N LYS A 411 -33.57 7.74 -9.34
CA LYS A 411 -34.95 7.21 -9.47
C LYS A 411 -35.97 8.25 -9.99
N ASN A 412 -35.55 9.51 -10.10
CA ASN A 412 -36.35 10.62 -10.62
C ASN A 412 -35.90 11.01 -12.03
#